data_a0f97911390232f1e9fb77534a4f54d9
#
_entry.id   a0f97911390232f1e9fb77534a4f54d9
#
_cell.length_a   1.000
_cell.length_b   1.000
_cell.length_c   1.000
_cell.angle_alpha   90.00
_cell.angle_beta   90.00
_cell.angle_gamma   90.00
#
_symmetry.space_group_name_H-M   'P 1'
#
loop_
_entity.id
_entity.type
_entity.pdbx_description
1 polymer ?
#
loop_
_entity_poly.entity_id
_entity_poly.type
_entity_poly.pdbx_seq_one_letter_code
_entity_poly.pdbx_strand_id
1 'polypeptide(L)'
;MARFWFCAAGAGFFLVYLVLHSRFCGSPVFREFVFQISWRTEEILYRLDVSWPKNSEYFTGTTFCVAVDSLNGLVYVAQRGDNIQKVLVFTEDGYFLRSWNYTVDTPHGMFAASTQHEQSVWITDVGSDFRMLWLHGENGTEPAKFNIPHSVTLDSAGRVWVADRGNKRIQVFDKDSGEWLGEWNNCFTEEGPSSVRFTPDGNYLIVAQLNLSRLLFVAAPPVGSIGNCTVISSIQLADQVSPHFLDVSGNSGAIYVAEIGAKQVQKYVPLNSYFPSSHS
;
A
#
# COMPACT_ATOMS: atom_id res chain seq x y z
N MET A 1 3.99 48.29 49.14
CA MET A 1 2.71 47.67 48.71
C MET A 1 2.73 47.00 47.37
N ALA A 2 3.54 47.39 46.40
CA ALA A 2 3.59 46.74 45.05
C ALA A 2 4.07 45.28 45.03
N ARG A 3 4.94 44.83 45.92
CA ARG A 3 5.45 43.45 45.93
C ARG A 3 4.42 42.42 46.39
N PHE A 4 3.41 42.78 47.18
CA PHE A 4 2.35 41.85 47.58
C PHE A 4 1.34 41.54 46.45
N TRP A 5 1.09 42.52 45.56
CA TRP A 5 0.19 42.34 44.46
C TRP A 5 0.71 41.40 43.35
N PHE A 6 2.03 41.41 43.10
CA PHE A 6 2.64 40.52 42.14
C PHE A 6 2.61 39.06 42.60
N CYS A 7 2.81 38.80 43.89
CA CYS A 7 2.74 37.43 44.43
C CYS A 7 1.31 36.89 44.44
N ALA A 8 0.31 37.74 44.73
CA ALA A 8 -1.10 37.32 44.71
C ALA A 8 -1.62 37.06 43.30
N ALA A 9 -1.19 37.87 42.31
CA ALA A 9 -1.55 37.65 40.90
C ALA A 9 -0.89 36.38 40.36
N GLY A 10 0.38 36.12 40.67
CA GLY A 10 1.10 34.90 40.26
C GLY A 10 0.49 33.63 40.87
N ALA A 11 0.10 33.68 42.16
CA ALA A 11 -0.58 32.56 42.81
C ALA A 11 -1.95 32.29 42.21
N GLY A 12 -2.68 33.36 41.84
CA GLY A 12 -3.98 33.27 41.17
C GLY A 12 -3.86 32.62 39.79
N PHE A 13 -2.89 33.06 38.98
CA PHE A 13 -2.60 32.43 37.67
C PHE A 13 -2.20 30.98 37.80
N PHE A 14 -1.36 30.65 38.79
CA PHE A 14 -0.92 29.27 38.99
C PHE A 14 -2.07 28.36 39.47
N LEU A 15 -2.97 28.86 40.32
CA LEU A 15 -4.17 28.13 40.73
C LEU A 15 -5.15 27.93 39.58
N VAL A 16 -5.37 28.93 38.75
CA VAL A 16 -6.21 28.83 37.54
C VAL A 16 -5.58 27.83 36.58
N TYR A 17 -4.27 27.88 36.37
CA TYR A 17 -3.54 26.90 35.56
C TYR A 17 -3.72 25.47 36.09
N LEU A 18 -3.53 25.24 37.42
CA LEU A 18 -3.71 23.93 38.03
C LEU A 18 -5.17 23.44 37.93
N VAL A 19 -6.16 24.31 38.12
CA VAL A 19 -7.58 23.93 37.98
C VAL A 19 -7.92 23.62 36.51
N LEU A 20 -7.44 24.40 35.57
CA LEU A 20 -7.64 24.15 34.15
C LEU A 20 -6.90 22.85 33.75
N HIS A 21 -5.64 22.68 34.17
CA HIS A 21 -4.87 21.50 33.90
C HIS A 21 -5.50 20.25 34.52
N SER A 22 -5.96 20.28 35.76
CA SER A 22 -6.60 19.14 36.41
C SER A 22 -7.99 18.81 35.82
N ARG A 23 -8.75 19.81 35.39
CA ARG A 23 -10.06 19.60 34.76
C ARG A 23 -9.93 19.15 33.30
N PHE A 24 -9.00 19.69 32.54
CA PHE A 24 -8.81 19.31 31.14
C PHE A 24 -8.01 18.04 30.98
N CYS A 25 -6.89 17.89 31.67
CA CYS A 25 -6.07 16.67 31.56
C CYS A 25 -6.70 15.43 32.21
N GLY A 26 -7.60 15.62 33.18
CA GLY A 26 -8.40 14.54 33.78
C GLY A 26 -9.69 14.20 33.04
N SER A 27 -10.12 15.03 32.08
CA SER A 27 -11.34 14.81 31.32
C SER A 27 -11.14 13.68 30.32
N PRO A 28 -12.05 12.68 30.25
CA PRO A 28 -12.04 11.66 29.22
C PRO A 28 -12.03 12.25 27.80
N VAL A 29 -12.76 13.35 27.57
CA VAL A 29 -12.85 14.06 26.30
C VAL A 29 -11.51 14.71 25.91
N PHE A 30 -10.76 15.27 26.88
CA PHE A 30 -9.46 15.85 26.63
C PHE A 30 -8.39 14.77 26.42
N ARG A 31 -8.47 13.66 27.14
CA ARG A 31 -7.62 12.47 26.88
C ARG A 31 -7.88 11.90 25.49
N GLU A 32 -9.14 11.78 25.09
CA GLU A 32 -9.53 11.35 23.76
C GLU A 32 -9.02 12.33 22.69
N PHE A 33 -9.16 13.64 22.93
CA PHE A 33 -8.66 14.68 22.02
C PHE A 33 -7.13 14.68 21.92
N VAL A 34 -6.40 14.57 23.03
CA VAL A 34 -4.94 14.45 23.03
C VAL A 34 -4.50 13.13 22.40
N PHE A 35 -5.22 12.05 22.68
CA PHE A 35 -5.00 10.76 22.05
C PHE A 35 -5.22 10.82 20.52
N GLN A 36 -6.33 11.42 20.07
CA GLN A 36 -6.58 11.63 18.64
C GLN A 36 -5.55 12.55 17.97
N ILE A 37 -5.05 13.58 18.66
CA ILE A 37 -3.97 14.44 18.15
C ILE A 37 -2.64 13.67 18.11
N SER A 38 -2.32 12.89 19.14
CA SER A 38 -1.08 12.11 19.17
C SER A 38 -1.10 10.95 18.16
N TRP A 39 -2.27 10.39 17.87
CA TRP A 39 -2.43 9.38 16.80
C TRP A 39 -2.39 9.97 15.38
N ARG A 40 -2.67 11.27 15.22
CA ARG A 40 -2.56 11.94 13.92
C ARG A 40 -1.13 12.30 13.51
N THR A 41 -0.13 12.06 14.36
CA THR A 41 1.27 12.46 14.12
C THR A 41 2.24 11.29 13.95
N GLU A 42 1.79 10.05 13.84
CA GLU A 42 2.65 9.01 13.27
C GLU A 42 2.62 9.15 11.75
N GLU A 43 3.39 10.10 11.24
CA GLU A 43 3.69 10.16 9.81
C GLU A 43 4.42 8.89 9.42
N ILE A 44 3.77 8.06 8.60
CA ILE A 44 4.44 6.94 7.94
C ILE A 44 5.42 7.58 6.94
N LEU A 45 6.68 7.65 7.32
CA LEU A 45 7.71 8.30 6.52
C LEU A 45 8.45 7.27 5.69
N TYR A 46 8.47 7.49 4.38
CA TYR A 46 9.25 6.73 3.40
C TYR A 46 10.18 7.67 2.65
N ARG A 47 11.32 7.14 2.23
CA ARG A 47 12.22 7.83 1.31
C ARG A 47 12.45 6.98 0.07
N LEU A 48 12.61 7.63 -1.07
CA LEU A 48 13.05 6.97 -2.30
C LEU A 48 14.49 6.47 -2.12
N ASP A 49 14.71 5.19 -2.40
CA ASP A 49 16.06 4.62 -2.49
C ASP A 49 16.59 4.81 -3.91
N VAL A 50 17.27 5.90 -4.14
CA VAL A 50 17.87 6.23 -5.44
C VAL A 50 19.01 5.29 -5.85
N SER A 51 19.47 4.42 -4.94
CA SER A 51 20.50 3.44 -5.23
C SER A 51 19.95 2.10 -5.77
N TRP A 52 18.64 1.94 -5.76
CA TRP A 52 17.96 0.77 -6.30
C TRP A 52 17.28 1.11 -7.65
N PRO A 53 17.40 0.29 -8.69
CA PRO A 53 18.25 -0.90 -8.79
C PRO A 53 19.71 -0.54 -9.07
N LYS A 54 20.64 -1.46 -8.74
CA LYS A 54 22.06 -1.30 -9.06
C LYS A 54 22.33 -1.44 -10.56
N ASN A 55 21.48 -2.19 -11.24
CA ASN A 55 21.60 -2.54 -12.65
C ASN A 55 20.38 -2.06 -13.44
N SER A 56 20.22 -0.75 -13.57
CA SER A 56 19.09 -0.13 -14.29
C SER A 56 19.11 -0.36 -15.80
N GLU A 57 20.25 -0.71 -16.39
CA GLU A 57 20.43 -1.00 -17.82
C GLU A 57 19.59 -2.18 -18.32
N TYR A 58 19.12 -3.06 -17.42
CA TYR A 58 18.23 -4.17 -17.78
C TYR A 58 16.77 -3.74 -18.00
N PHE A 59 16.38 -2.55 -17.58
CA PHE A 59 15.05 -2.00 -17.91
C PHE A 59 15.01 -1.50 -19.35
N THR A 60 14.84 -2.40 -20.28
CA THR A 60 14.81 -2.11 -21.72
C THR A 60 13.40 -1.87 -22.25
N GLY A 61 12.38 -2.34 -21.52
CA GLY A 61 10.97 -2.18 -21.82
C GLY A 61 10.22 -1.33 -20.80
N THR A 62 8.95 -1.04 -21.08
CA THR A 62 8.06 -0.38 -20.13
C THR A 62 7.70 -1.33 -18.99
N THR A 63 7.95 -0.94 -17.76
CA THR A 63 7.59 -1.74 -16.59
C THR A 63 6.08 -1.70 -16.35
N PHE A 64 5.50 -2.84 -15.98
CA PHE A 64 4.07 -2.99 -15.76
C PHE A 64 3.71 -3.46 -14.37
N CYS A 65 4.40 -4.47 -13.86
CA CYS A 65 4.14 -4.99 -12.53
C CYS A 65 5.42 -5.43 -11.83
N VAL A 66 5.33 -5.50 -10.52
CA VAL A 66 6.39 -5.92 -9.62
C VAL A 66 5.80 -6.88 -8.59
N ALA A 67 6.57 -7.88 -8.18
CA ALA A 67 6.25 -8.77 -7.09
C ALA A 67 7.47 -9.01 -6.22
N VAL A 68 7.28 -9.07 -4.91
CA VAL A 68 8.35 -9.29 -3.94
C VAL A 68 8.21 -10.67 -3.31
N ASP A 69 9.23 -11.48 -3.45
CA ASP A 69 9.41 -12.73 -2.73
C ASP A 69 10.25 -12.47 -1.48
N SER A 70 9.59 -12.10 -0.42
CA SER A 70 10.25 -11.73 0.84
C SER A 70 10.99 -12.90 1.48
N LEU A 71 10.54 -14.15 1.24
CA LEU A 71 11.18 -15.33 1.82
C LEU A 71 12.59 -15.55 1.24
N ASN A 72 12.77 -15.26 -0.05
CA ASN A 72 14.03 -15.44 -0.76
C ASN A 72 14.76 -14.10 -1.04
N GLY A 73 14.21 -12.97 -0.62
CA GLY A 73 14.80 -11.64 -0.84
C GLY A 73 14.88 -11.24 -2.32
N LEU A 74 13.86 -11.63 -3.12
CA LEU A 74 13.85 -11.41 -4.56
C LEU A 74 12.76 -10.43 -4.98
N VAL A 75 13.07 -9.64 -6.01
CA VAL A 75 12.14 -8.70 -6.64
C VAL A 75 12.00 -9.07 -8.11
N TYR A 76 10.81 -9.43 -8.52
CA TYR A 76 10.45 -9.73 -9.89
C TYR A 76 9.81 -8.51 -10.54
N VAL A 77 10.27 -8.16 -11.73
CA VAL A 77 9.73 -7.03 -12.49
C VAL A 77 9.31 -7.50 -13.87
N ALA A 78 8.05 -7.29 -14.21
CA ALA A 78 7.58 -7.56 -15.57
C ALA A 78 7.63 -6.29 -16.42
N GLN A 79 8.12 -6.43 -17.65
CA GLN A 79 8.18 -5.36 -18.63
C GLN A 79 7.59 -5.78 -19.97
N ARG A 80 7.11 -4.81 -20.73
CA ARG A 80 6.56 -4.97 -22.08
C ARG A 80 7.42 -4.27 -23.10
N GLY A 81 7.46 -4.82 -24.29
CA GLY A 81 8.20 -4.34 -25.45
C GLY A 81 8.54 -5.48 -26.39
N ASP A 82 8.98 -5.15 -27.59
CA ASP A 82 9.39 -6.14 -28.58
C ASP A 82 10.85 -6.55 -28.37
N ASN A 83 11.12 -7.84 -28.54
CA ASN A 83 12.47 -8.42 -28.46
C ASN A 83 13.23 -8.10 -27.15
N ILE A 84 12.53 -8.07 -26.03
CA ILE A 84 13.10 -7.83 -24.69
C ILE A 84 12.86 -9.01 -23.75
N GLN A 85 13.62 -9.06 -22.67
CA GLN A 85 13.34 -9.97 -21.56
C GLN A 85 12.08 -9.50 -20.83
N LYS A 86 11.07 -10.37 -20.72
CA LYS A 86 9.74 -9.99 -20.18
C LYS A 86 9.71 -9.93 -18.66
N VAL A 87 10.52 -10.75 -17.99
CA VAL A 87 10.61 -10.75 -16.53
C VAL A 87 12.08 -10.63 -16.13
N LEU A 88 12.35 -9.66 -15.27
CA LEU A 88 13.64 -9.42 -14.65
C LEU A 88 13.58 -9.83 -13.17
N VAL A 89 14.66 -10.40 -12.65
CA VAL A 89 14.80 -10.78 -11.24
C VAL A 89 15.99 -10.06 -10.64
N PHE A 90 15.72 -9.35 -9.55
CA PHE A 90 16.73 -8.65 -8.76
C PHE A 90 16.72 -9.16 -7.31
N THR A 91 17.79 -8.92 -6.58
CA THR A 91 17.76 -8.97 -5.12
C THR A 91 17.04 -7.74 -4.55
N GLU A 92 16.59 -7.81 -3.30
CA GLU A 92 16.05 -6.61 -2.61
C GLU A 92 17.11 -5.49 -2.48
N ASP A 93 18.41 -5.82 -2.54
CA ASP A 93 19.52 -4.86 -2.59
C ASP A 93 19.75 -4.25 -3.99
N GLY A 94 19.05 -4.74 -5.01
CA GLY A 94 19.05 -4.18 -6.37
C GLY A 94 20.00 -4.80 -7.36
N TYR A 95 20.67 -5.92 -7.03
CA TYR A 95 21.53 -6.62 -7.98
C TYR A 95 20.69 -7.49 -8.92
N PHE A 96 20.94 -7.34 -10.22
CA PHE A 96 20.34 -8.21 -11.23
C PHE A 96 20.85 -9.65 -11.11
N LEU A 97 19.94 -10.63 -11.16
CA LEU A 97 20.26 -12.05 -11.06
C LEU A 97 20.04 -12.78 -12.37
N ARG A 98 18.87 -12.64 -12.96
CA ARG A 98 18.45 -13.36 -14.17
C ARG A 98 17.23 -12.73 -14.82
N SER A 99 16.91 -13.19 -16.03
CA SER A 99 15.71 -12.79 -16.76
C SER A 99 15.19 -13.94 -17.61
N TRP A 100 13.93 -13.83 -18.03
CA TRP A 100 13.34 -14.76 -19.01
C TRP A 100 12.23 -14.10 -19.84
N ASN A 101 11.87 -14.71 -20.99
CA ASN A 101 10.86 -14.20 -21.91
C ASN A 101 9.95 -15.25 -22.54
N TYR A 102 10.12 -16.53 -22.21
CA TYR A 102 9.51 -17.65 -22.94
C TYR A 102 8.16 -18.12 -22.35
N THR A 103 7.71 -17.56 -21.26
CA THR A 103 6.46 -17.99 -20.60
C THR A 103 5.35 -16.97 -20.65
N VAL A 104 5.66 -15.71 -21.00
CA VAL A 104 4.70 -14.61 -21.00
C VAL A 104 4.92 -13.70 -22.20
N ASP A 105 3.84 -13.27 -22.83
CA ASP A 105 3.87 -12.35 -23.96
C ASP A 105 3.51 -10.94 -23.53
N THR A 106 2.40 -10.78 -22.85
CA THR A 106 1.87 -9.49 -22.41
C THR A 106 1.56 -9.52 -20.89
N PRO A 107 2.60 -9.56 -20.01
CA PRO A 107 2.39 -9.63 -18.57
C PRO A 107 1.63 -8.42 -18.07
N HIS A 108 0.66 -8.65 -17.17
CA HIS A 108 -0.18 -7.59 -16.63
C HIS A 108 -0.15 -7.52 -15.11
N GLY A 109 -0.34 -8.62 -14.40
CA GLY A 109 -0.24 -8.71 -12.95
C GLY A 109 0.78 -9.76 -12.53
N MET A 110 1.38 -9.60 -11.35
CA MET A 110 2.37 -10.54 -10.83
C MET A 110 2.21 -10.71 -9.32
N PHE A 111 2.40 -11.93 -8.86
CA PHE A 111 2.41 -12.27 -7.44
C PHE A 111 3.47 -13.34 -7.16
N ALA A 112 4.31 -13.12 -6.16
CA ALA A 112 5.28 -14.10 -5.69
C ALA A 112 4.70 -14.86 -4.48
N ALA A 113 4.65 -16.19 -4.57
CA ALA A 113 4.21 -17.06 -3.50
C ALA A 113 5.31 -18.09 -3.24
N SER A 114 6.00 -17.94 -2.12
CA SER A 114 7.07 -18.83 -1.73
C SER A 114 6.82 -19.44 -0.36
N THR A 115 7.11 -20.72 -0.24
CA THR A 115 7.13 -21.47 1.00
C THR A 115 8.55 -21.98 1.25
N GLN A 116 8.80 -22.60 2.40
CA GLN A 116 10.11 -23.22 2.68
C GLN A 116 10.49 -24.34 1.69
N HIS A 117 9.50 -24.90 0.98
CA HIS A 117 9.70 -26.05 0.09
C HIS A 117 9.44 -25.74 -1.38
N GLU A 118 8.76 -24.62 -1.69
CA GLU A 118 8.38 -24.28 -3.06
C GLU A 118 8.49 -22.76 -3.27
N GLN A 119 9.07 -22.38 -4.40
CA GLN A 119 9.12 -21.01 -4.88
C GLN A 119 8.29 -20.91 -6.15
N SER A 120 7.27 -20.05 -6.14
CA SER A 120 6.43 -19.83 -7.30
C SER A 120 6.20 -18.34 -7.56
N VAL A 121 6.14 -17.98 -8.83
CA VAL A 121 5.76 -16.66 -9.30
C VAL A 121 4.58 -16.81 -10.24
N TRP A 122 3.49 -16.21 -9.88
CA TRP A 122 2.25 -16.19 -10.65
C TRP A 122 2.21 -14.94 -11.50
N ILE A 123 2.01 -15.10 -12.79
CA ILE A 123 1.96 -13.98 -13.73
C ILE A 123 0.65 -14.10 -14.49
N THR A 124 -0.17 -13.05 -14.48
CA THR A 124 -1.32 -12.95 -15.35
C THR A 124 -0.87 -12.44 -16.71
N ASP A 125 -1.32 -13.11 -17.75
CA ASP A 125 -1.11 -12.71 -19.14
C ASP A 125 -2.46 -12.59 -19.82
N VAL A 126 -2.59 -11.67 -20.76
CA VAL A 126 -3.85 -11.45 -21.47
C VAL A 126 -4.04 -12.56 -22.50
N GLY A 127 -4.56 -13.74 -22.07
CA GLY A 127 -4.87 -14.83 -23.00
C GLY A 127 -4.70 -16.26 -22.50
N SER A 128 -4.56 -16.53 -21.20
CA SER A 128 -4.30 -17.89 -20.66
C SER A 128 -5.51 -18.50 -19.93
N ASP A 129 -5.57 -19.84 -19.91
CA ASP A 129 -6.62 -20.62 -19.25
C ASP A 129 -6.42 -20.70 -17.72
N PHE A 130 -7.54 -20.61 -16.96
CA PHE A 130 -7.56 -20.60 -15.49
C PHE A 130 -8.49 -21.67 -14.90
N ARG A 131 -8.19 -22.15 -13.68
CA ARG A 131 -9.16 -22.84 -12.85
C ARG A 131 -10.02 -21.82 -12.11
N MET A 132 -11.30 -21.72 -12.49
CA MET A 132 -12.26 -20.83 -11.86
C MET A 132 -12.83 -21.45 -10.58
N LEU A 133 -12.75 -20.72 -9.46
CA LEU A 133 -13.48 -21.05 -8.23
C LEU A 133 -14.81 -20.29 -8.20
N TRP A 134 -14.78 -18.99 -8.46
CA TRP A 134 -15.93 -18.13 -8.65
C TRP A 134 -15.56 -17.01 -9.62
N LEU A 135 -16.57 -16.36 -10.20
CA LEU A 135 -16.36 -15.29 -11.19
C LEU A 135 -17.27 -14.11 -10.92
N HIS A 136 -16.67 -12.93 -10.82
CA HIS A 136 -17.33 -11.65 -10.99
C HIS A 136 -16.63 -10.90 -12.13
N GLY A 137 -17.35 -10.44 -13.14
CA GLY A 137 -16.71 -9.83 -14.31
C GLY A 137 -17.66 -9.03 -15.18
N GLU A 138 -18.91 -8.87 -14.76
CA GLU A 138 -19.86 -8.03 -15.50
C GLU A 138 -19.44 -6.55 -15.41
N ASN A 139 -19.55 -5.85 -16.53
CA ASN A 139 -19.34 -4.42 -16.56
C ASN A 139 -20.51 -3.69 -15.90
N GLY A 140 -20.23 -2.75 -15.01
CA GLY A 140 -21.26 -1.98 -14.32
C GLY A 140 -20.78 -1.29 -13.06
N THR A 141 -21.70 -0.63 -12.37
CA THR A 141 -21.48 0.14 -11.15
C THR A 141 -22.09 -0.50 -9.90
N GLU A 142 -22.99 -1.47 -10.08
CA GLU A 142 -23.63 -2.18 -8.97
C GLU A 142 -22.61 -3.04 -8.20
N PRO A 143 -22.95 -3.51 -7.00
CA PRO A 143 -22.12 -4.47 -6.26
C PRO A 143 -21.73 -5.68 -7.12
N ALA A 144 -20.47 -6.13 -7.00
CA ALA A 144 -19.88 -7.22 -7.75
C ALA A 144 -19.76 -7.03 -9.27
N LYS A 145 -20.12 -5.84 -9.79
CA LYS A 145 -19.79 -5.44 -11.17
C LYS A 145 -18.59 -4.50 -11.17
N PHE A 146 -17.86 -4.44 -12.28
CA PHE A 146 -16.59 -3.73 -12.36
C PHE A 146 -16.52 -2.80 -13.57
N ASN A 147 -15.70 -1.76 -13.41
CA ASN A 147 -15.22 -0.93 -14.52
C ASN A 147 -13.70 -0.78 -14.38
N ILE A 148 -12.95 -1.44 -15.25
CA ILE A 148 -11.48 -1.49 -15.18
C ILE A 148 -11.00 -2.02 -13.81
N PRO A 149 -11.33 -3.29 -13.41
CA PRO A 149 -10.69 -3.91 -12.24
C PRO A 149 -9.20 -4.02 -12.52
N HIS A 150 -8.36 -3.54 -11.59
CA HIS A 150 -6.96 -3.29 -11.94
C HIS A 150 -5.95 -3.98 -11.02
N SER A 151 -6.29 -4.20 -9.78
CA SER A 151 -5.41 -4.85 -8.81
C SER A 151 -6.23 -5.60 -7.77
N VAL A 152 -5.64 -6.66 -7.22
CA VAL A 152 -6.25 -7.49 -6.19
C VAL A 152 -5.24 -7.82 -5.10
N THR A 153 -5.70 -7.88 -3.87
CA THR A 153 -4.92 -8.36 -2.72
C THR A 153 -5.82 -9.10 -1.73
N LEU A 154 -5.21 -9.85 -0.82
CA LEU A 154 -5.92 -10.53 0.27
C LEU A 154 -5.46 -9.95 1.60
N ASP A 155 -6.36 -9.91 2.55
CA ASP A 155 -6.01 -9.65 3.95
C ASP A 155 -5.86 -10.95 4.76
N SER A 156 -5.38 -10.81 6.00
CA SER A 156 -5.18 -11.94 6.91
C SER A 156 -6.50 -12.64 7.34
N ALA A 157 -7.64 -11.98 7.15
CA ALA A 157 -8.96 -12.54 7.42
C ALA A 157 -9.55 -13.34 6.25
N GLY A 158 -8.83 -13.43 5.12
CA GLY A 158 -9.28 -14.13 3.93
C GLY A 158 -10.27 -13.33 3.08
N ARG A 159 -10.25 -11.99 3.18
CA ARG A 159 -11.06 -11.12 2.33
C ARG A 159 -10.25 -10.72 1.08
N VAL A 160 -10.90 -10.75 -0.08
CA VAL A 160 -10.33 -10.34 -1.37
C VAL A 160 -10.69 -8.89 -1.62
N TRP A 161 -9.68 -8.03 -1.79
CA TRP A 161 -9.82 -6.60 -2.00
C TRP A 161 -9.47 -6.27 -3.45
N VAL A 162 -10.43 -5.77 -4.21
CA VAL A 162 -10.29 -5.50 -5.64
C VAL A 162 -10.36 -4.01 -5.92
N ALA A 163 -9.30 -3.47 -6.51
CA ALA A 163 -9.26 -2.11 -7.01
C ALA A 163 -10.12 -1.99 -8.27
N ASP A 164 -11.32 -1.48 -8.13
CA ASP A 164 -12.28 -1.20 -9.23
C ASP A 164 -12.07 0.25 -9.71
N ARG A 165 -10.98 0.42 -10.47
CA ARG A 165 -10.39 1.71 -10.81
C ARG A 165 -11.36 2.66 -11.49
N GLY A 166 -12.07 2.18 -12.52
CA GLY A 166 -13.00 3.00 -13.30
C GLY A 166 -14.23 3.45 -12.52
N ASN A 167 -14.61 2.69 -11.48
CA ASN A 167 -15.68 3.05 -10.56
C ASN A 167 -15.22 3.83 -9.34
N LYS A 168 -13.91 4.12 -9.25
CA LYS A 168 -13.30 4.85 -8.13
C LYS A 168 -13.62 4.25 -6.77
N ARG A 169 -13.50 2.92 -6.66
CA ARG A 169 -13.78 2.17 -5.42
C ARG A 169 -12.86 0.97 -5.25
N ILE A 170 -12.84 0.43 -4.03
CA ILE A 170 -12.33 -0.89 -3.73
C ILE A 170 -13.53 -1.74 -3.32
N GLN A 171 -13.73 -2.89 -3.93
CA GLN A 171 -14.74 -3.86 -3.53
C GLN A 171 -14.10 -5.00 -2.75
N VAL A 172 -14.85 -5.55 -1.78
CA VAL A 172 -14.37 -6.59 -0.88
C VAL A 172 -15.27 -7.81 -0.98
N PHE A 173 -14.64 -9.00 -1.10
CA PHE A 173 -15.32 -10.28 -1.26
C PHE A 173 -14.77 -11.30 -0.27
N ASP A 174 -15.58 -12.28 0.07
CA ASP A 174 -15.12 -13.49 0.74
C ASP A 174 -14.33 -14.37 -0.26
N LYS A 175 -13.14 -14.84 0.13
CA LYS A 175 -12.25 -15.59 -0.77
C LYS A 175 -12.80 -16.96 -1.17
N ASP A 176 -13.60 -17.62 -0.32
CA ASP A 176 -14.06 -18.97 -0.53
C ASP A 176 -15.38 -19.03 -1.29
N SER A 177 -16.33 -18.17 -0.91
CA SER A 177 -17.67 -18.10 -1.54
C SER A 177 -17.76 -17.12 -2.71
N GLY A 178 -16.90 -16.08 -2.74
CA GLY A 178 -17.04 -14.96 -3.66
C GLY A 178 -18.13 -13.98 -3.28
N GLU A 179 -18.74 -14.12 -2.08
CA GLU A 179 -19.78 -13.21 -1.63
C GLU A 179 -19.25 -11.78 -1.51
N TRP A 180 -20.02 -10.80 -2.02
CA TRP A 180 -19.69 -9.39 -1.86
C TRP A 180 -19.93 -8.94 -0.42
N LEU A 181 -18.89 -8.42 0.25
CA LEU A 181 -18.91 -8.02 1.66
C LEU A 181 -19.09 -6.51 1.84
N GLY A 182 -18.76 -5.72 0.83
CA GLY A 182 -18.85 -4.27 0.89
C GLY A 182 -17.89 -3.55 -0.05
N GLU A 183 -17.84 -2.23 0.08
CA GLU A 183 -16.96 -1.39 -0.73
C GLU A 183 -16.48 -0.14 -0.01
N TRP A 184 -15.37 0.42 -0.49
CA TRP A 184 -14.87 1.74 -0.15
C TRP A 184 -14.85 2.63 -1.38
N ASN A 185 -15.55 3.73 -1.35
CA ASN A 185 -15.55 4.75 -2.41
C ASN A 185 -15.20 6.15 -1.89
N ASN A 186 -15.36 6.40 -0.59
CA ASN A 186 -15.22 7.72 0.02
C ASN A 186 -13.78 8.29 0.02
N CYS A 187 -12.74 7.47 -0.20
CA CYS A 187 -11.34 7.90 -0.30
C CYS A 187 -10.89 8.19 -1.73
N PHE A 188 -11.68 7.88 -2.75
CA PHE A 188 -11.26 7.86 -4.15
C PHE A 188 -12.04 8.82 -5.05
N THR A 189 -12.53 9.92 -4.49
CA THR A 189 -13.38 10.89 -5.22
C THR A 189 -12.67 11.54 -6.41
N GLU A 190 -11.38 11.82 -6.28
CA GLU A 190 -10.56 12.42 -7.34
C GLU A 190 -10.17 11.37 -8.39
N GLU A 191 -9.56 10.28 -7.97
CA GLU A 191 -9.10 9.20 -8.83
C GLU A 191 -9.25 7.84 -8.17
N GLY A 192 -9.56 6.81 -9.00
CA GLY A 192 -9.69 5.43 -8.58
C GLY A 192 -8.32 4.78 -8.24
N PRO A 193 -8.36 3.69 -7.48
CA PRO A 193 -7.16 2.93 -7.09
C PRO A 193 -6.58 2.19 -8.30
N SER A 194 -5.29 2.33 -8.59
CA SER A 194 -4.60 1.54 -9.61
C SER A 194 -3.98 0.26 -9.05
N SER A 195 -3.45 0.30 -7.84
CA SER A 195 -2.89 -0.89 -7.19
C SER A 195 -3.11 -0.85 -5.69
N VAL A 196 -3.23 -2.03 -5.09
CA VAL A 196 -3.51 -2.21 -3.66
C VAL A 196 -2.65 -3.33 -3.09
N ARG A 197 -2.06 -3.10 -1.91
CA ARG A 197 -1.32 -4.10 -1.11
C ARG A 197 -1.41 -3.79 0.37
N PHE A 198 -1.60 -4.81 1.18
CA PHE A 198 -1.48 -4.64 2.63
C PHE A 198 -0.01 -4.51 3.05
N THR A 199 0.22 -3.74 4.11
CA THR A 199 1.51 -3.77 4.83
C THR A 199 1.73 -5.14 5.47
N PRO A 200 2.98 -5.55 5.72
CA PRO A 200 3.28 -6.87 6.29
C PRO A 200 2.62 -7.16 7.63
N ASP A 201 2.41 -6.13 8.44
CA ASP A 201 1.71 -6.20 9.72
C ASP A 201 0.17 -6.22 9.58
N GLY A 202 -0.34 -6.02 8.37
CA GLY A 202 -1.78 -5.98 8.07
C GLY A 202 -2.50 -4.73 8.57
N ASN A 203 -1.81 -3.74 9.11
CA ASN A 203 -2.44 -2.56 9.71
C ASN A 203 -2.90 -1.53 8.68
N TYR A 204 -2.29 -1.51 7.50
CA TYR A 204 -2.61 -0.55 6.45
C TYR A 204 -2.77 -1.22 5.10
N LEU A 205 -3.68 -0.67 4.29
CA LEU A 205 -3.75 -0.92 2.86
C LEU A 205 -3.06 0.25 2.13
N ILE A 206 -2.02 -0.06 1.37
CA ILE A 206 -1.35 0.90 0.50
C ILE A 206 -2.07 0.91 -0.84
N VAL A 207 -2.46 2.11 -1.29
CA VAL A 207 -3.22 2.31 -2.52
C VAL A 207 -2.47 3.26 -3.44
N ALA A 208 -2.17 2.84 -4.66
CA ALA A 208 -1.61 3.71 -5.68
C ALA A 208 -2.71 4.44 -6.44
N GLN A 209 -2.50 5.72 -6.72
CA GLN A 209 -3.32 6.56 -7.59
C GLN A 209 -2.48 7.08 -8.75
N LEU A 210 -2.74 6.55 -9.94
CA LEU A 210 -1.88 6.64 -11.11
C LEU A 210 -1.64 8.08 -11.57
N ASN A 211 -2.72 8.83 -11.85
CA ASN A 211 -2.61 10.17 -12.44
C ASN A 211 -2.36 11.26 -11.38
N LEU A 212 -2.52 10.92 -10.10
CA LEU A 212 -2.20 11.81 -8.99
C LEU A 212 -0.76 11.62 -8.49
N SER A 213 -0.01 10.68 -9.08
CA SER A 213 1.38 10.37 -8.67
C SER A 213 1.49 10.18 -7.16
N ARG A 214 0.57 9.41 -6.57
CA ARG A 214 0.40 9.36 -5.11
C ARG A 214 0.19 7.94 -4.59
N LEU A 215 0.74 7.65 -3.41
CA LEU A 215 0.40 6.47 -2.62
C LEU A 215 -0.38 6.91 -1.38
N LEU A 216 -1.50 6.25 -1.09
CA LEU A 216 -2.28 6.45 0.13
C LEU A 216 -2.02 5.29 1.10
N PHE A 217 -1.94 5.60 2.38
CA PHE A 217 -1.99 4.62 3.47
C PHE A 217 -3.37 4.71 4.12
N VAL A 218 -4.13 3.66 4.00
CA VAL A 218 -5.49 3.56 4.48
C VAL A 218 -5.53 2.58 5.65
N ALA A 219 -6.18 2.94 6.75
CA ALA A 219 -6.33 2.04 7.89
C ALA A 219 -7.04 0.75 7.48
N ALA A 220 -6.45 -0.40 7.79
CA ALA A 220 -7.10 -1.69 7.58
C ALA A 220 -8.32 -1.80 8.51
N PRO A 221 -9.49 -2.26 8.03
CA PRO A 221 -10.65 -2.41 8.90
C PRO A 221 -10.49 -3.65 9.79
N PRO A 222 -11.09 -3.64 10.97
CA PRO A 222 -11.07 -4.82 11.85
C PRO A 222 -11.77 -6.01 11.17
N VAL A 223 -11.43 -7.21 11.66
CA VAL A 223 -12.10 -8.46 11.22
C VAL A 223 -13.60 -8.36 11.49
N GLY A 224 -14.42 -8.79 10.51
CA GLY A 224 -15.88 -8.76 10.60
C GLY A 224 -16.53 -7.42 10.27
N SER A 225 -15.76 -6.41 9.87
CA SER A 225 -16.27 -5.12 9.42
C SER A 225 -15.54 -4.63 8.19
N ILE A 226 -16.22 -3.97 7.27
CA ILE A 226 -15.60 -3.24 6.16
C ILE A 226 -15.48 -1.76 6.53
N GLY A 227 -16.48 -1.17 7.18
CA GLY A 227 -16.49 0.23 7.60
C GLY A 227 -16.30 1.21 6.44
N ASN A 228 -15.83 2.40 6.77
CA ASN A 228 -15.47 3.43 5.81
C ASN A 228 -13.95 3.53 5.65
N CYS A 229 -13.52 3.87 4.46
CA CYS A 229 -12.12 4.15 4.17
C CYS A 229 -11.63 5.36 4.99
N THR A 230 -10.49 5.22 5.66
CA THR A 230 -9.82 6.28 6.42
C THR A 230 -8.37 6.40 5.98
N VAL A 231 -8.03 7.49 5.30
CA VAL A 231 -6.65 7.80 4.91
C VAL A 231 -5.88 8.27 6.13
N ILE A 232 -4.79 7.59 6.46
CA ILE A 232 -3.90 7.91 7.58
C ILE A 232 -2.77 8.81 7.12
N SER A 233 -2.15 8.48 5.98
CA SER A 233 -1.02 9.22 5.42
C SER A 233 -0.98 9.08 3.91
N SER A 234 -0.16 9.88 3.25
CA SER A 234 0.09 9.77 1.82
C SER A 234 1.53 10.12 1.48
N ILE A 235 2.06 9.48 0.44
CA ILE A 235 3.34 9.81 -0.18
C ILE A 235 3.04 10.44 -1.53
N GLN A 236 3.44 11.69 -1.72
CA GLN A 236 3.47 12.32 -3.04
C GLN A 236 4.74 11.86 -3.74
N LEU A 237 4.59 11.20 -4.86
CA LEU A 237 5.68 10.80 -5.73
C LEU A 237 6.13 12.03 -6.55
N ALA A 238 7.28 11.92 -7.23
CA ALA A 238 7.74 12.97 -8.10
C ALA A 238 6.73 13.24 -9.23
N ASP A 239 6.76 14.46 -9.77
CA ASP A 239 5.90 14.85 -10.88
C ASP A 239 6.09 13.92 -12.09
N GLN A 240 4.97 13.54 -12.72
CA GLN A 240 4.89 12.62 -13.85
C GLN A 240 5.19 11.14 -13.54
N VAL A 241 5.40 10.77 -12.28
CA VAL A 241 5.44 9.36 -11.88
C VAL A 241 4.02 8.79 -11.97
N SER A 242 3.84 7.76 -12.76
CA SER A 242 2.55 7.09 -12.96
C SER A 242 2.58 5.71 -12.29
N PRO A 243 2.30 5.61 -10.96
CA PRO A 243 2.36 4.36 -10.23
C PRO A 243 1.27 3.40 -10.71
N HIS A 244 1.67 2.41 -11.51
CA HIS A 244 0.74 1.46 -12.12
C HIS A 244 0.48 0.28 -11.20
N PHE A 245 1.54 -0.30 -10.65
CA PHE A 245 1.48 -1.46 -9.77
C PHE A 245 2.47 -1.32 -8.62
N LEU A 246 2.12 -1.83 -7.45
CA LEU A 246 3.02 -1.85 -6.30
C LEU A 246 3.03 -3.21 -5.62
N ASP A 247 4.14 -3.49 -4.93
CA ASP A 247 4.24 -4.58 -3.96
C ASP A 247 5.10 -4.16 -2.78
N VAL A 248 4.99 -4.90 -1.68
CA VAL A 248 5.62 -4.57 -0.39
C VAL A 248 6.47 -5.73 0.10
N SER A 249 7.70 -5.46 0.48
CA SER A 249 8.56 -6.45 1.12
C SER A 249 8.05 -6.78 2.53
N GLY A 250 7.79 -8.07 2.77
CA GLY A 250 7.43 -8.57 4.10
C GLY A 250 8.57 -8.44 5.13
N ASN A 251 9.83 -8.41 4.67
CA ASN A 251 10.99 -8.34 5.55
C ASN A 251 11.35 -6.91 5.97
N SER A 252 11.35 -5.99 5.01
CA SER A 252 11.84 -4.63 5.21
C SER A 252 10.73 -3.58 5.24
N GLY A 253 9.50 -3.93 4.86
CA GLY A 253 8.40 -3.00 4.65
C GLY A 253 8.64 -2.05 3.46
N ALA A 254 9.68 -2.28 2.66
CA ALA A 254 9.95 -1.45 1.50
C ALA A 254 8.85 -1.62 0.44
N ILE A 255 8.42 -0.49 -0.14
CA ILE A 255 7.42 -0.46 -1.20
C ILE A 255 8.14 -0.36 -2.54
N TYR A 256 7.79 -1.24 -3.47
CA TYR A 256 8.26 -1.22 -4.85
C TYR A 256 7.12 -0.77 -5.76
N VAL A 257 7.39 0.20 -6.61
CA VAL A 257 6.41 0.83 -7.48
C VAL A 257 6.85 0.72 -8.93
N ALA A 258 6.09 -0.04 -9.72
CA ALA A 258 6.27 -0.09 -11.17
C ALA A 258 5.53 1.07 -11.83
N GLU A 259 6.22 1.81 -12.70
CA GLU A 259 5.67 2.96 -13.40
C GLU A 259 5.27 2.61 -14.83
N ILE A 260 4.02 2.90 -15.18
CA ILE A 260 3.60 2.79 -16.57
C ILE A 260 4.19 3.95 -17.40
N GLY A 261 4.71 3.62 -18.58
CA GLY A 261 5.32 4.62 -19.47
C GLY A 261 6.80 4.90 -19.17
N ALA A 262 7.32 4.47 -18.04
CA ALA A 262 8.73 4.56 -17.69
C ALA A 262 9.40 3.18 -17.73
N LYS A 263 10.72 3.18 -17.86
CA LYS A 263 11.56 1.99 -17.81
C LYS A 263 12.22 1.91 -16.44
N GLN A 264 11.41 1.88 -15.38
CA GLN A 264 11.91 1.85 -14.02
C GLN A 264 10.91 1.29 -13.03
N VAL A 265 11.45 0.79 -11.92
CA VAL A 265 10.74 0.53 -10.67
C VAL A 265 11.41 1.36 -9.59
N GLN A 266 10.61 2.04 -8.80
CA GLN A 266 11.09 2.82 -7.65
C GLN A 266 10.93 2.02 -6.38
N LYS A 267 11.92 2.11 -5.48
CA LYS A 267 11.89 1.55 -4.14
C LYS A 267 11.80 2.65 -3.09
N TYR A 268 10.80 2.55 -2.23
CA TYR A 268 10.63 3.43 -1.07
C TYR A 268 10.90 2.64 0.19
N VAL A 269 11.80 3.12 1.04
CA VAL A 269 12.15 2.48 2.31
C VAL A 269 11.58 3.26 3.49
N PRO A 270 11.03 2.58 4.52
CA PRO A 270 10.56 3.27 5.72
C PRO A 270 11.72 3.95 6.43
N LEU A 271 11.48 5.16 6.95
CA LEU A 271 12.48 5.91 7.71
C LEU A 271 12.60 5.43 9.16
N ASN A 272 11.52 4.88 9.71
CA ASN A 272 11.50 4.28 11.04
C ASN A 272 11.30 2.77 10.91
N SER A 273 11.94 1.99 11.73
CA SER A 273 11.75 0.53 11.81
C SER A 273 10.42 0.20 12.48
N TYR A 274 9.31 0.52 11.82
CA TYR A 274 7.96 0.16 12.28
C TYR A 274 7.61 -1.32 12.08
N PHE A 275 8.42 -2.02 11.29
CA PHE A 275 8.21 -3.44 11.09
C PHE A 275 9.17 -4.20 12.01
N PRO A 276 8.67 -4.93 13.02
CA PRO A 276 9.52 -5.78 13.82
C PRO A 276 10.22 -6.76 12.87
N SER A 277 11.56 -6.72 12.86
CA SER A 277 12.34 -7.77 12.22
C SER A 277 11.86 -9.11 12.77
N SER A 278 11.28 -9.95 11.93
CA SER A 278 10.95 -11.33 12.30
C SER A 278 12.26 -12.12 12.47
N HIS A 279 12.89 -11.93 13.61
CA HIS A 279 13.97 -12.77 14.09
C HIS A 279 13.46 -13.53 15.31
N SER A 280 12.96 -14.73 15.07
CA SER A 280 13.11 -15.89 15.98
C SER A 280 12.56 -17.13 15.31
#